data_3f5ec8e80abed3e58c88df8ec05bd9ff
#
_entry.id   3f5ec8e80abed3e58c88df8ec05bd9ff
#
_cell.length_a   1.000
_cell.length_b   1.000
_cell.length_c   1.000
_cell.angle_alpha   90.00
_cell.angle_beta   90.00
_cell.angle_gamma   90.00
#
_symmetry.space_group_name_H-M   'P 1'
#
loop_
_entity.id
_entity.type
_entity.pdbx_description
1 polymer ?
#
loop_
_entity_poly.entity_id
_entity_poly.type
_entity_poly.pdbx_seq_one_letter_code
_entity_poly.pdbx_strand_id
1 'polypeptide(L)'
;MCDTLVALPPATVDGSVIFAKNSDRPAEEAQSVRRYAGATHRAGDMVRCTYVEIPQAPATAAVVLSQPDWMWGAEMGANAHGVVIGNEAVWTRAPMGPPALLGMDMVRLGLERAAAAAEAVHIIAALLEVHGQGGACAEGDASFVYHNSFLIADAVEAWVLETADRDWAAERITAGTRNISNGLTIRTTYDKASKALIDRHADFAADFSAAPVQLDPTSRQAWGGRLLDQHHGAITPETMMAILADHESGICMHGAFATTASMVSRLAADGGHQHWMTGAPFPCRTPFKPMDVVLP
;
A
#
# COMPACT_ATOMS: atom_id res chain seq x y z
N MET A 1 8.53 -1.10 -8.93
CA MET A 1 8.61 0.21 -8.22
C MET A 1 7.20 0.78 -8.15
N CYS A 2 6.85 1.57 -7.16
CA CYS A 2 5.46 2.00 -6.97
C CYS A 2 5.41 3.39 -6.34
N ASP A 3 4.26 4.06 -6.40
CA ASP A 3 4.01 5.32 -5.73
C ASP A 3 2.60 5.32 -5.13
N THR A 4 2.48 5.62 -3.85
CA THR A 4 1.19 5.77 -3.17
C THR A 4 1.08 7.14 -2.52
N LEU A 5 -0.08 7.77 -2.68
CA LEU A 5 -0.37 9.12 -2.23
C LEU A 5 -1.67 9.15 -1.43
N VAL A 6 -1.75 10.04 -0.46
CA VAL A 6 -2.98 10.31 0.30
C VAL A 6 -3.13 11.80 0.54
N ALA A 7 -4.37 12.27 0.49
CA ALA A 7 -4.77 13.62 0.90
C ALA A 7 -5.93 13.53 1.89
N LEU A 8 -5.79 14.25 2.99
CA LEU A 8 -6.79 14.39 4.04
C LEU A 8 -7.23 15.86 4.14
N PRO A 9 -8.37 16.18 4.78
CA PRO A 9 -8.70 17.57 5.06
C PRO A 9 -7.56 18.30 5.80
N PRO A 10 -7.26 19.57 5.51
CA PRO A 10 -7.96 20.45 4.56
C PRO A 10 -7.40 20.43 3.11
N ALA A 11 -6.62 19.41 2.74
CA ALA A 11 -6.02 19.34 1.41
C ALA A 11 -7.04 18.96 0.30
N THR A 12 -8.16 18.34 0.66
CA THR A 12 -9.22 17.91 -0.26
C THR A 12 -10.36 18.91 -0.33
N VAL A 13 -11.04 18.99 -1.49
CA VAL A 13 -12.14 19.96 -1.73
C VAL A 13 -13.35 19.73 -0.83
N ASP A 14 -13.71 18.47 -0.60
CA ASP A 14 -14.99 18.07 0.00
C ASP A 14 -14.85 17.47 1.41
N GLY A 15 -13.64 17.52 1.98
CA GLY A 15 -13.37 16.99 3.32
C GLY A 15 -13.27 15.47 3.38
N SER A 16 -13.27 14.76 2.25
CA SER A 16 -13.01 13.32 2.20
C SER A 16 -11.51 13.02 2.28
N VAL A 17 -11.15 11.78 2.61
CA VAL A 17 -9.79 11.26 2.42
C VAL A 17 -9.68 10.69 1.01
N ILE A 18 -8.64 11.05 0.27
CA ILE A 18 -8.40 10.55 -1.09
C ILE A 18 -7.07 9.81 -1.12
N PHE A 19 -7.13 8.53 -1.47
CA PHE A 19 -5.98 7.64 -1.63
C PHE A 19 -5.75 7.37 -3.10
N ALA A 20 -4.49 7.27 -3.52
CA ALA A 20 -4.13 6.96 -4.91
C ALA A 20 -2.85 6.13 -4.97
N LYS A 21 -2.78 5.15 -5.89
CA LYS A 21 -1.59 4.29 -6.04
C LYS A 21 -1.39 3.84 -7.48
N ASN A 22 -0.13 3.86 -7.92
CA ASN A 22 0.38 3.11 -9.06
C ASN A 22 1.13 1.86 -8.58
N SER A 23 0.86 0.72 -9.21
CA SER A 23 1.62 -0.51 -9.08
C SER A 23 2.53 -0.66 -10.30
N ASP A 24 3.86 -0.59 -10.07
CA ASP A 24 4.86 -0.72 -11.14
C ASP A 24 5.58 -2.05 -11.00
N ARG A 25 5.33 -2.92 -11.98
CA ARG A 25 5.81 -4.30 -11.99
C ARG A 25 6.57 -4.59 -13.30
N PRO A 26 7.25 -5.75 -13.42
CA PRO A 26 7.70 -6.20 -14.72
C PRO A 26 6.58 -6.09 -15.75
N ALA A 27 6.87 -5.48 -16.90
CA ALA A 27 5.83 -5.06 -17.86
C ALA A 27 5.00 -6.23 -18.44
N GLU A 28 5.54 -7.44 -18.38
CA GLU A 28 4.90 -8.68 -18.82
C GLU A 28 4.01 -9.33 -17.75
N GLU A 29 4.07 -8.89 -16.49
CA GLU A 29 3.23 -9.46 -15.43
C GLU A 29 1.77 -9.01 -15.59
N ALA A 30 0.87 -10.00 -15.63
CA ALA A 30 -0.55 -9.75 -15.62
C ALA A 30 -1.03 -9.36 -14.21
N GLN A 31 -1.82 -8.28 -14.12
CA GLN A 31 -2.43 -7.81 -12.88
C GLN A 31 -3.91 -7.55 -13.10
N SER A 32 -4.75 -8.26 -12.33
CA SER A 32 -6.20 -8.27 -12.50
C SER A 32 -6.93 -7.62 -11.33
N VAL A 33 -8.06 -6.97 -11.62
CA VAL A 33 -8.99 -6.52 -10.56
C VAL A 33 -9.90 -7.68 -10.19
N ARG A 34 -9.85 -8.10 -8.92
CA ARG A 34 -10.62 -9.23 -8.39
C ARG A 34 -11.43 -8.82 -7.17
N ARG A 35 -12.60 -9.43 -6.99
CA ARG A 35 -13.45 -9.25 -5.82
C ARG A 35 -13.56 -10.56 -5.06
N TYR A 36 -13.54 -10.47 -3.74
CA TYR A 36 -13.75 -11.59 -2.84
C TYR A 36 -14.83 -11.20 -1.83
N ALA A 37 -15.84 -12.05 -1.70
CA ALA A 37 -16.90 -11.86 -0.72
C ALA A 37 -16.35 -12.07 0.70
N GLY A 38 -16.93 -11.37 1.66
CA GLY A 38 -16.70 -11.64 3.06
C GLY A 38 -17.21 -13.04 3.44
N ALA A 39 -16.57 -13.67 4.40
CA ALA A 39 -16.89 -15.03 4.83
C ALA A 39 -16.67 -15.21 6.34
N THR A 40 -17.34 -16.22 6.90
CA THR A 40 -17.07 -16.75 8.25
C THR A 40 -16.31 -18.07 8.13
N HIS A 41 -15.37 -18.30 9.01
CA HIS A 41 -14.47 -19.44 8.99
C HIS A 41 -14.58 -20.24 10.30
N ARG A 42 -14.28 -21.53 10.25
CA ARG A 42 -14.29 -22.40 11.43
C ARG A 42 -13.03 -22.20 12.25
N ALA A 43 -13.13 -22.45 13.54
CA ALA A 43 -11.95 -22.47 14.41
C ALA A 43 -10.96 -23.53 13.92
N GLY A 44 -9.70 -23.14 13.73
CA GLY A 44 -8.63 -24.00 13.22
C GLY A 44 -8.49 -24.01 11.69
N ASP A 45 -9.35 -23.30 10.95
CA ASP A 45 -9.14 -23.12 9.51
C ASP A 45 -7.81 -22.41 9.24
N MET A 46 -7.18 -22.77 8.13
CA MET A 46 -5.93 -22.18 7.66
C MET A 46 -6.16 -21.46 6.34
N VAL A 47 -5.38 -20.42 6.08
CA VAL A 47 -5.33 -19.73 4.78
C VAL A 47 -3.97 -19.95 4.15
N ARG A 48 -3.98 -20.40 2.88
CA ARG A 48 -2.77 -20.53 2.07
C ARG A 48 -2.49 -19.19 1.37
N CYS A 49 -1.47 -18.48 1.86
CA CYS A 49 -0.90 -17.30 1.23
C CYS A 49 0.05 -17.70 0.08
N THR A 50 0.80 -16.77 -0.49
CA THR A 50 1.67 -17.05 -1.64
C THR A 50 2.68 -18.17 -1.34
N TYR A 51 3.40 -18.10 -0.21
CA TYR A 51 4.44 -19.07 0.15
C TYR A 51 4.15 -19.86 1.42
N VAL A 52 3.33 -19.35 2.32
CA VAL A 52 3.11 -19.94 3.64
C VAL A 52 1.63 -20.15 3.90
N GLU A 53 1.33 -21.02 4.85
CA GLU A 53 0.00 -21.23 5.38
C GLU A 53 -0.06 -20.73 6.82
N ILE A 54 -1.07 -19.94 7.14
CA ILE A 54 -1.24 -19.30 8.45
C ILE A 54 -2.66 -19.52 8.97
N PRO A 55 -2.92 -19.36 10.28
CA PRO A 55 -4.29 -19.43 10.82
C PRO A 55 -5.21 -18.39 10.16
N GLN A 56 -6.40 -18.87 9.78
CA GLN A 56 -7.43 -18.00 9.22
C GLN A 56 -8.14 -17.22 10.34
N ALA A 57 -8.53 -15.97 10.03
CA ALA A 57 -9.38 -15.19 10.92
C ALA A 57 -10.80 -15.79 11.01
N PRO A 58 -11.53 -15.62 12.13
CA PRO A 58 -12.89 -16.14 12.27
C PRO A 58 -13.88 -15.56 11.24
N ALA A 59 -13.61 -14.35 10.77
CA ALA A 59 -14.38 -13.70 9.70
C ALA A 59 -13.44 -12.86 8.83
N THR A 60 -13.78 -12.72 7.56
CA THR A 60 -13.10 -11.86 6.59
C THR A 60 -14.09 -10.89 5.96
N ALA A 61 -13.68 -9.64 5.76
CA ALA A 61 -14.45 -8.63 5.05
C ALA A 61 -14.45 -8.91 3.53
N ALA A 62 -15.48 -8.43 2.84
CA ALA A 62 -15.44 -8.37 1.39
C ALA A 62 -14.36 -7.37 0.93
N VAL A 63 -13.65 -7.70 -0.15
CA VAL A 63 -12.55 -6.89 -0.68
C VAL A 63 -12.60 -6.78 -2.21
N VAL A 64 -12.13 -5.64 -2.74
CA VAL A 64 -11.72 -5.48 -4.14
C VAL A 64 -10.22 -5.28 -4.17
N LEU A 65 -9.52 -6.07 -4.97
CA LEU A 65 -8.06 -6.16 -5.02
C LEU A 65 -7.54 -5.93 -6.43
N SER A 66 -6.42 -5.24 -6.56
CA SER A 66 -5.59 -5.25 -7.76
C SER A 66 -4.44 -6.23 -7.50
N GLN A 67 -4.55 -7.39 -8.11
CA GLN A 67 -3.80 -8.60 -7.79
C GLN A 67 -2.97 -9.06 -8.99
N PRO A 68 -1.64 -9.16 -8.88
CA PRO A 68 -0.85 -9.91 -9.84
C PRO A 68 -1.32 -11.37 -9.91
N ASP A 69 -1.50 -11.89 -11.12
CA ASP A 69 -2.23 -13.15 -11.32
C ASP A 69 -1.55 -14.38 -10.72
N TRP A 70 -0.23 -14.34 -10.54
CA TRP A 70 0.56 -15.45 -10.03
C TRP A 70 0.58 -15.58 -8.50
N MET A 71 0.18 -14.54 -7.74
CA MET A 71 0.24 -14.55 -6.27
C MET A 71 -1.15 -14.55 -5.62
N TRP A 72 -1.20 -14.96 -4.37
CA TRP A 72 -2.42 -14.89 -3.56
C TRP A 72 -2.71 -13.47 -3.05
N GLY A 73 -1.67 -12.71 -2.74
CA GLY A 73 -1.73 -11.34 -2.25
C GLY A 73 -2.12 -10.31 -3.32
N ALA A 74 -2.11 -9.03 -2.97
CA ALA A 74 -2.44 -7.93 -3.87
C ALA A 74 -1.54 -6.71 -3.64
N GLU A 75 -1.31 -5.93 -4.69
CA GLU A 75 -0.54 -4.68 -4.63
C GLU A 75 -1.31 -3.55 -3.92
N MET A 76 -2.63 -3.55 -4.05
CA MET A 76 -3.54 -2.57 -3.48
C MET A 76 -4.97 -3.07 -3.49
N GLY A 77 -5.82 -2.45 -2.67
CA GLY A 77 -7.24 -2.76 -2.64
C GLY A 77 -8.01 -1.95 -1.62
N ALA A 78 -9.31 -2.25 -1.55
CA ALA A 78 -10.25 -1.70 -0.57
C ALA A 78 -11.12 -2.81 0.02
N ASN A 79 -11.62 -2.58 1.24
CA ASN A 79 -12.56 -3.48 1.88
C ASN A 79 -13.95 -2.82 2.10
N ALA A 80 -14.92 -3.63 2.50
CA ALA A 80 -16.30 -3.19 2.74
C ALA A 80 -16.44 -2.21 3.94
N HIS A 81 -15.42 -2.04 4.75
CA HIS A 81 -15.40 -1.08 5.87
C HIS A 81 -14.78 0.27 5.48
N GLY A 82 -14.36 0.45 4.22
CA GLY A 82 -13.75 1.67 3.74
C GLY A 82 -12.26 1.80 4.07
N VAL A 83 -11.58 0.71 4.42
CA VAL A 83 -10.13 0.68 4.53
C VAL A 83 -9.52 0.44 3.16
N VAL A 84 -8.48 1.20 2.83
CA VAL A 84 -7.66 1.03 1.62
C VAL A 84 -6.20 0.83 2.01
N ILE A 85 -5.50 -0.05 1.29
CA ILE A 85 -4.08 -0.36 1.52
C ILE A 85 -3.35 -0.48 0.18
N GLY A 86 -2.16 0.07 0.11
CA GLY A 86 -1.18 -0.18 -0.95
C GLY A 86 0.21 -0.37 -0.36
N ASN A 87 1.05 -1.18 -0.99
CA ASN A 87 2.42 -1.39 -0.56
C ASN A 87 3.43 -0.97 -1.63
N GLU A 88 4.64 -0.67 -1.20
CA GLU A 88 5.82 -0.43 -2.01
C GLU A 88 6.98 -1.33 -1.62
N ALA A 89 7.77 -1.71 -2.62
CA ALA A 89 9.06 -2.32 -2.39
C ALA A 89 10.02 -1.32 -1.74
N VAL A 90 10.70 -1.72 -0.67
CA VAL A 90 11.80 -0.96 -0.08
C VAL A 90 13.03 -1.85 0.11
N TRP A 91 14.21 -1.33 -0.24
CA TRP A 91 15.47 -2.04 -0.05
C TRP A 91 16.13 -1.56 1.23
N THR A 92 16.32 -2.48 2.16
CA THR A 92 16.91 -2.19 3.46
C THR A 92 18.24 -2.94 3.65
N ARG A 93 18.98 -2.57 4.70
CA ARG A 93 20.19 -3.27 5.15
C ARG A 93 19.89 -4.51 5.99
N ALA A 94 18.65 -4.67 6.42
CA ALA A 94 18.23 -5.84 7.18
C ALA A 94 18.29 -7.10 6.26
N PRO A 95 18.62 -8.28 6.82
CA PRO A 95 18.69 -9.50 6.02
C PRO A 95 17.32 -9.88 5.46
N MET A 96 17.32 -10.41 4.23
CA MET A 96 16.13 -11.05 3.67
C MET A 96 15.90 -12.39 4.34
N GLY A 97 14.69 -12.61 4.82
CA GLY A 97 14.26 -13.89 5.40
C GLY A 97 14.03 -14.96 4.34
N PRO A 98 13.80 -16.22 4.76
CA PRO A 98 13.31 -17.28 3.88
C PRO A 98 11.90 -16.92 3.36
N PRO A 99 11.37 -17.68 2.36
CA PRO A 99 9.98 -17.50 1.94
C PRO A 99 9.01 -17.50 3.12
N ALA A 100 8.24 -16.43 3.24
CA ALA A 100 7.31 -16.12 4.32
C ALA A 100 6.10 -15.37 3.75
N LEU A 101 5.50 -14.43 4.49
CA LEU A 101 4.48 -13.54 3.92
C LEU A 101 5.14 -12.54 2.95
N LEU A 102 4.55 -12.35 1.80
CA LEU A 102 4.86 -11.19 0.96
C LEU A 102 4.17 -9.93 1.52
N GLY A 103 4.69 -8.74 1.20
CA GLY A 103 3.97 -7.50 1.47
C GLY A 103 2.58 -7.49 0.84
N MET A 104 2.46 -8.06 -0.35
CA MET A 104 1.19 -8.22 -1.06
C MET A 104 0.23 -9.16 -0.33
N ASP A 105 0.74 -10.23 0.33
CA ASP A 105 -0.08 -11.07 1.23
C ASP A 105 -0.59 -10.26 2.43
N MET A 106 0.28 -9.42 3.01
CA MET A 106 -0.08 -8.55 4.13
C MET A 106 -1.10 -7.47 3.76
N VAL A 107 -1.06 -6.92 2.53
CA VAL A 107 -2.11 -6.04 2.00
C VAL A 107 -3.47 -6.75 2.03
N ARG A 108 -3.56 -7.94 1.45
CA ARG A 108 -4.81 -8.70 1.42
C ARG A 108 -5.28 -9.10 2.82
N LEU A 109 -4.40 -9.63 3.66
CA LEU A 109 -4.71 -10.01 5.04
C LEU A 109 -5.18 -8.82 5.88
N GLY A 110 -4.55 -7.65 5.73
CA GLY A 110 -4.97 -6.40 6.38
C GLY A 110 -6.37 -5.98 5.95
N LEU A 111 -6.65 -6.00 4.65
CA LEU A 111 -7.98 -5.65 4.11
C LEU A 111 -9.06 -6.64 4.53
N GLU A 112 -8.77 -7.95 4.50
CA GLU A 112 -9.73 -8.98 4.90
C GLU A 112 -10.08 -8.94 6.39
N ARG A 113 -9.20 -8.37 7.25
CA ARG A 113 -9.29 -8.53 8.72
C ARG A 113 -9.54 -7.22 9.48
N ALA A 114 -9.33 -6.05 8.87
CA ALA A 114 -9.44 -4.75 9.54
C ALA A 114 -10.74 -4.03 9.22
N ALA A 115 -11.29 -3.34 10.22
CA ALA A 115 -12.43 -2.42 10.06
C ALA A 115 -12.02 -0.93 10.12
N ALA A 116 -10.74 -0.62 10.40
CA ALA A 116 -10.19 0.74 10.43
C ALA A 116 -8.70 0.73 10.03
N ALA A 117 -8.18 1.89 9.60
CA ALA A 117 -6.79 2.02 9.18
C ALA A 117 -5.80 1.66 10.32
N ALA A 118 -6.04 2.15 11.54
CA ALA A 118 -5.20 1.83 12.69
C ALA A 118 -5.21 0.34 13.06
N GLU A 119 -6.32 -0.35 12.83
CA GLU A 119 -6.43 -1.79 13.05
C GLU A 119 -5.64 -2.56 11.98
N ALA A 120 -5.68 -2.11 10.71
CA ALA A 120 -4.88 -2.71 9.64
C ALA A 120 -3.38 -2.61 9.92
N VAL A 121 -2.89 -1.47 10.43
CA VAL A 121 -1.49 -1.33 10.91
C VAL A 121 -1.15 -2.37 11.95
N HIS A 122 -2.02 -2.54 12.96
CA HIS A 122 -1.80 -3.52 14.03
C HIS A 122 -1.77 -4.95 13.51
N ILE A 123 -2.69 -5.30 12.63
CA ILE A 123 -2.79 -6.64 12.03
C ILE A 123 -1.54 -6.95 11.20
N ILE A 124 -1.12 -6.02 10.32
CA ILE A 124 0.06 -6.21 9.47
C ILE A 124 1.32 -6.34 10.34
N ALA A 125 1.49 -5.48 11.34
CA ALA A 125 2.62 -5.54 12.26
C ALA A 125 2.67 -6.88 13.04
N ALA A 126 1.54 -7.33 13.59
CA ALA A 126 1.46 -8.61 14.30
C ALA A 126 1.75 -9.81 13.38
N LEU A 127 1.25 -9.79 12.15
CA LEU A 127 1.55 -10.83 11.14
C LEU A 127 3.04 -10.86 10.80
N LEU A 128 3.65 -9.68 10.63
CA LEU A 128 5.08 -9.53 10.37
C LEU A 128 5.92 -10.07 11.53
N GLU A 129 5.60 -9.71 12.77
CA GLU A 129 6.32 -10.19 13.95
C GLU A 129 6.25 -11.71 14.12
N VAL A 130 5.10 -12.33 13.83
CA VAL A 130 4.88 -13.77 14.00
C VAL A 130 5.45 -14.55 12.81
N HIS A 131 5.10 -14.18 11.59
CA HIS A 131 5.37 -14.97 10.40
C HIS A 131 6.59 -14.49 9.60
N GLY A 132 7.04 -13.24 9.81
CA GLY A 132 8.10 -12.62 9.00
C GLY A 132 7.64 -12.24 7.61
N GLN A 133 8.59 -11.69 6.83
CA GLN A 133 8.41 -11.37 5.43
C GLN A 133 9.57 -11.92 4.59
N GLY A 134 9.32 -12.33 3.35
CA GLY A 134 10.35 -12.84 2.45
C GLY A 134 9.80 -13.71 1.34
N GLY A 135 10.66 -13.97 0.37
CA GLY A 135 10.34 -14.72 -0.83
C GLY A 135 10.42 -13.86 -2.09
N ALA A 136 10.37 -14.49 -3.25
CA ALA A 136 10.40 -13.79 -4.54
C ALA A 136 9.14 -12.91 -4.70
N CYS A 137 9.35 -11.69 -5.15
CA CYS A 137 8.29 -10.68 -5.30
C CYS A 137 7.92 -10.42 -6.77
N ALA A 138 8.53 -11.14 -7.74
CA ALA A 138 8.18 -11.09 -9.15
C ALA A 138 8.04 -12.50 -9.72
N GLU A 139 7.18 -12.66 -10.73
CA GLU A 139 7.01 -13.92 -11.45
C GLU A 139 8.31 -14.24 -12.23
N GLY A 140 8.82 -15.45 -12.05
CA GLY A 140 9.99 -15.91 -12.79
C GLY A 140 11.35 -15.37 -12.35
N ASP A 141 11.41 -14.44 -11.38
CA ASP A 141 12.67 -13.91 -10.82
C ASP A 141 12.78 -14.16 -9.31
N ALA A 142 13.39 -15.27 -8.94
CA ALA A 142 13.62 -15.64 -7.55
C ALA A 142 14.58 -14.69 -6.80
N SER A 143 15.34 -13.87 -7.51
CA SER A 143 16.28 -12.89 -6.92
C SER A 143 15.63 -11.56 -6.60
N PHE A 144 14.45 -11.27 -7.15
CA PHE A 144 13.73 -10.03 -6.90
C PHE A 144 13.02 -10.08 -5.56
N VAL A 145 13.75 -9.71 -4.51
CA VAL A 145 13.31 -9.73 -3.12
C VAL A 145 13.44 -8.34 -2.51
N TYR A 146 12.50 -7.97 -1.62
CA TYR A 146 12.50 -6.68 -0.95
C TYR A 146 11.68 -6.73 0.34
N HIS A 147 11.90 -5.76 1.22
CA HIS A 147 10.98 -5.46 2.33
C HIS A 147 9.89 -4.49 1.87
N ASN A 148 8.97 -4.14 2.75
CA ASN A 148 7.77 -3.42 2.35
C ASN A 148 7.56 -2.14 3.15
N SER A 149 7.00 -1.12 2.48
CA SER A 149 6.28 -0.05 3.13
C SER A 149 4.83 -0.07 2.68
N PHE A 150 3.93 0.46 3.51
CA PHE A 150 2.50 0.48 3.27
C PHE A 150 1.97 1.88 3.51
N LEU A 151 1.03 2.32 2.66
CA LEU A 151 0.14 3.42 2.97
C LEU A 151 -1.26 2.85 3.15
N ILE A 152 -1.85 3.14 4.31
CA ILE A 152 -3.12 2.60 4.77
C ILE A 152 -4.01 3.78 5.11
N ALA A 153 -5.26 3.80 4.65
CA ALA A 153 -6.17 4.89 4.97
C ALA A 153 -7.61 4.40 5.18
N ASP A 154 -8.37 5.18 5.92
CA ASP A 154 -9.82 5.14 6.01
C ASP A 154 -10.39 6.56 5.88
N ALA A 155 -11.67 6.76 6.18
CA ALA A 155 -12.32 8.06 6.06
C ALA A 155 -11.89 9.09 7.13
N VAL A 156 -11.04 8.70 8.10
CA VAL A 156 -10.68 9.52 9.26
C VAL A 156 -9.20 9.84 9.28
N GLU A 157 -8.35 8.89 8.92
CA GLU A 157 -6.90 8.97 9.06
C GLU A 157 -6.16 8.13 8.02
N ALA A 158 -4.87 8.38 7.90
CA ALA A 158 -3.97 7.53 7.15
C ALA A 158 -2.74 7.16 7.99
N TRP A 159 -2.05 6.12 7.58
CA TRP A 159 -0.84 5.62 8.21
C TRP A 159 0.19 5.23 7.15
N VAL A 160 1.43 5.58 7.40
CA VAL A 160 2.58 4.95 6.74
C VAL A 160 3.14 3.91 7.69
N LEU A 161 3.30 2.67 7.22
CA LEU A 161 3.94 1.58 7.95
C LEU A 161 5.16 1.11 7.14
N GLU A 162 6.34 1.27 7.69
CA GLU A 162 7.61 0.86 7.07
C GLU A 162 8.22 -0.32 7.81
N THR A 163 8.81 -1.26 7.07
CA THR A 163 9.30 -2.52 7.61
C THR A 163 10.73 -2.84 7.18
N ALA A 164 11.48 -3.52 8.06
CA ALA A 164 12.81 -4.04 7.79
C ALA A 164 13.01 -5.35 8.57
N ASP A 165 13.05 -6.50 7.88
CA ASP A 165 12.93 -7.83 8.48
C ASP A 165 11.65 -7.92 9.35
N ARG A 166 11.76 -8.05 10.66
CA ARG A 166 10.64 -8.05 11.62
C ARG A 166 10.47 -6.72 12.36
N ASP A 167 11.39 -5.79 12.17
CA ASP A 167 11.27 -4.44 12.71
C ASP A 167 10.34 -3.60 11.86
N TRP A 168 9.58 -2.72 12.51
CA TRP A 168 8.63 -1.83 11.86
C TRP A 168 8.42 -0.53 12.62
N ALA A 169 8.11 0.54 11.89
CA ALA A 169 7.68 1.82 12.43
C ALA A 169 6.45 2.33 11.67
N ALA A 170 5.54 3.02 12.36
CA ALA A 170 4.32 3.56 11.77
C ALA A 170 4.10 5.02 12.16
N GLU A 171 3.82 5.86 11.17
CA GLU A 171 3.50 7.28 11.27
C GLU A 171 2.01 7.48 10.99
N ARG A 172 1.32 8.20 11.88
CA ARG A 172 -0.10 8.56 11.74
C ARG A 172 -0.25 9.90 11.04
N ILE A 173 -1.13 9.99 10.07
CA ILE A 173 -1.46 11.20 9.32
C ILE A 173 -2.93 11.53 9.57
N THR A 174 -3.20 12.71 10.16
CA THR A 174 -4.57 13.16 10.48
C THR A 174 -5.00 14.38 9.68
N ALA A 175 -4.11 14.98 8.89
CA ALA A 175 -4.39 16.15 8.05
C ALA A 175 -3.34 16.33 6.96
N GLY A 176 -3.70 17.03 5.89
CA GLY A 176 -2.78 17.40 4.83
C GLY A 176 -2.49 16.27 3.84
N THR A 177 -1.27 16.15 3.38
CA THR A 177 -0.88 15.19 2.35
C THR A 177 0.30 14.34 2.78
N ARG A 178 0.37 13.12 2.29
CA ARG A 178 1.51 12.23 2.46
C ARG A 178 1.67 11.33 1.24
N ASN A 179 2.90 11.05 0.85
CA ASN A 179 3.18 10.06 -0.18
C ASN A 179 4.36 9.18 0.20
N ILE A 180 4.39 7.97 -0.33
CA ILE A 180 5.49 7.03 -0.23
C ILE A 180 5.86 6.53 -1.63
N SER A 181 7.11 6.14 -1.77
CA SER A 181 7.68 5.50 -2.96
C SER A 181 8.61 4.36 -2.52
N ASN A 182 9.67 4.06 -3.25
CA ASN A 182 10.51 2.89 -2.97
C ASN A 182 11.66 3.16 -1.99
N GLY A 183 11.36 3.74 -0.84
CA GLY A 183 12.36 3.98 0.20
C GLY A 183 11.75 4.35 1.54
N LEU A 184 12.55 4.18 2.60
CA LEU A 184 12.14 4.48 3.96
C LEU A 184 12.16 5.99 4.22
N THR A 185 11.14 6.50 4.89
CA THR A 185 10.93 7.93 5.17
C THR A 185 10.72 8.25 6.64
N ILE A 186 10.29 7.27 7.45
CA ILE A 186 10.09 7.44 8.88
C ILE A 186 11.45 7.56 9.57
N ARG A 187 11.62 8.62 10.36
CA ARG A 187 12.87 8.91 11.08
C ARG A 187 12.72 8.55 12.56
N THR A 188 12.94 9.51 13.42
CA THR A 188 12.87 9.35 14.88
C THR A 188 11.47 9.59 15.46
N THR A 189 10.58 10.17 14.67
CA THR A 189 9.20 10.44 15.08
C THR A 189 8.28 9.42 14.43
N TYR A 190 7.68 8.57 15.26
CA TYR A 190 6.67 7.57 14.87
C TYR A 190 5.66 7.40 16.00
N ASP A 191 4.43 7.05 15.65
CA ASP A 191 3.33 6.87 16.62
C ASP A 191 3.33 5.46 17.21
N LYS A 192 3.76 4.47 16.41
CA LYS A 192 3.91 3.07 16.83
C LYS A 192 5.17 2.48 16.19
N ALA A 193 5.79 1.50 16.87
CA ALA A 193 6.93 0.76 16.34
C ALA A 193 7.09 -0.58 17.06
N SER A 194 7.92 -1.46 16.48
CA SER A 194 8.38 -2.66 17.20
C SER A 194 9.12 -2.29 18.49
N LYS A 195 8.99 -3.15 19.49
CA LYS A 195 9.56 -2.90 20.84
C LYS A 195 11.06 -2.59 20.77
N ALA A 196 11.80 -3.31 19.94
CA ALA A 196 13.25 -3.11 19.81
C ALA A 196 13.62 -1.71 19.31
N LEU A 197 12.79 -1.09 18.44
CA LEU A 197 13.00 0.28 17.97
C LEU A 197 12.69 1.31 19.05
N ILE A 198 11.61 1.12 19.79
CA ILE A 198 11.22 2.01 20.90
C ILE A 198 12.32 2.02 21.96
N ASP A 199 12.82 0.85 22.36
CA ASP A 199 13.81 0.70 23.42
C ASP A 199 15.14 1.40 23.11
N ARG A 200 15.52 1.52 21.85
CA ARG A 200 16.78 2.17 21.40
C ARG A 200 16.61 3.57 20.80
N HIS A 201 15.38 4.11 20.76
CA HIS A 201 15.08 5.40 20.14
C HIS A 201 15.62 5.50 18.70
N ALA A 202 15.33 4.48 17.88
CA ALA A 202 15.90 4.32 16.56
C ALA A 202 15.47 5.42 15.58
N ASP A 203 16.39 5.82 14.69
CA ASP A 203 16.05 6.53 13.45
C ASP A 203 15.83 5.50 12.36
N PHE A 204 14.56 5.15 12.07
CA PHE A 204 14.23 4.01 11.26
C PHE A 204 14.86 4.08 9.85
N ALA A 205 14.65 5.19 9.14
CA ALA A 205 15.22 5.32 7.80
C ALA A 205 16.75 5.38 7.80
N ALA A 206 17.38 6.05 8.79
CA ALA A 206 18.83 6.10 8.87
C ALA A 206 19.45 4.74 9.19
N ASP A 207 18.81 3.97 10.07
CA ASP A 207 19.30 2.67 10.51
C ASP A 207 19.15 1.58 9.45
N PHE A 208 18.06 1.64 8.67
CA PHE A 208 17.69 0.54 7.79
C PHE A 208 17.79 0.82 6.28
N SER A 209 17.77 2.06 5.80
CA SER A 209 17.84 2.31 4.34
C SER A 209 19.11 1.76 3.71
N ALA A 210 18.95 0.98 2.65
CA ALA A 210 20.09 0.53 1.83
C ALA A 210 20.75 1.70 1.05
N ALA A 211 19.92 2.66 0.62
CA ALA A 211 20.37 3.91 -0.02
C ALA A 211 19.43 5.06 0.36
N PRO A 212 19.92 6.29 0.51
CA PRO A 212 19.11 7.46 0.90
C PRO A 212 18.34 8.06 -0.31
N VAL A 213 17.59 7.22 -1.01
CA VAL A 213 16.88 7.59 -2.26
C VAL A 213 15.86 8.72 -2.06
N GLN A 214 15.28 8.82 -0.86
CA GLN A 214 14.22 9.78 -0.56
C GLN A 214 14.71 11.22 -0.43
N LEU A 215 16.02 11.42 -0.21
CA LEU A 215 16.60 12.76 -0.06
C LEU A 215 16.92 13.42 -1.40
N ASP A 216 16.80 12.68 -2.52
CA ASP A 216 16.99 13.21 -3.86
C ASP A 216 15.77 14.06 -4.28
N PRO A 217 15.94 15.38 -4.51
CA PRO A 217 14.84 16.24 -4.93
C PRO A 217 14.27 15.91 -6.32
N THR A 218 14.95 15.06 -7.09
CA THR A 218 14.47 14.56 -8.39
C THR A 218 13.79 13.22 -8.30
N SER A 219 13.73 12.62 -7.10
CA SER A 219 13.04 11.34 -6.89
C SER A 219 11.53 11.44 -7.13
N ARG A 220 10.90 10.33 -7.50
CA ARG A 220 9.43 10.25 -7.61
C ARG A 220 8.74 10.61 -6.30
N GLN A 221 9.32 10.21 -5.16
CA GLN A 221 8.87 10.64 -3.82
C GLN A 221 8.76 12.16 -3.71
N ALA A 222 9.83 12.88 -4.07
CA ALA A 222 9.86 14.34 -3.99
C ALA A 222 8.93 15.00 -5.02
N TRP A 223 8.81 14.43 -6.23
CA TRP A 223 7.86 14.90 -7.23
C TRP A 223 6.42 14.71 -6.79
N GLY A 224 6.06 13.53 -6.28
CA GLY A 224 4.72 13.27 -5.75
C GLY A 224 4.32 14.25 -4.64
N GLY A 225 5.24 14.56 -3.72
CA GLY A 225 5.02 15.58 -2.69
C GLY A 225 4.75 16.97 -3.27
N ARG A 226 5.58 17.42 -4.23
CA ARG A 226 5.37 18.73 -4.90
C ARG A 226 4.04 18.79 -5.65
N LEU A 227 3.64 17.74 -6.34
CA LEU A 227 2.37 17.68 -7.06
C LEU A 227 1.18 17.76 -6.09
N LEU A 228 1.26 17.09 -4.95
CA LEU A 228 0.25 17.21 -3.89
C LEU A 228 0.19 18.62 -3.30
N ASP A 229 1.36 19.24 -3.04
CA ASP A 229 1.45 20.60 -2.49
C ASP A 229 0.89 21.65 -3.46
N GLN A 230 1.13 21.50 -4.77
CA GLN A 230 0.59 22.39 -5.81
C GLN A 230 -0.94 22.42 -5.85
N HIS A 231 -1.58 21.31 -5.46
CA HIS A 231 -3.04 21.17 -5.46
C HIS A 231 -3.65 21.24 -4.06
N HIS A 232 -2.87 21.58 -3.02
CA HIS A 232 -3.35 21.60 -1.64
C HIS A 232 -4.61 22.46 -1.48
N GLY A 233 -5.65 21.91 -0.86
CA GLY A 233 -6.97 22.55 -0.70
C GLY A 233 -7.91 22.37 -1.92
N ALA A 234 -7.41 21.81 -3.02
CA ALA A 234 -8.17 21.59 -4.25
C ALA A 234 -8.07 20.13 -4.78
N ILE A 235 -7.58 19.20 -3.96
CA ILE A 235 -7.40 17.80 -4.39
C ILE A 235 -8.76 17.11 -4.51
N THR A 236 -8.96 16.48 -5.68
CA THR A 236 -10.11 15.63 -6.02
C THR A 236 -9.62 14.26 -6.49
N PRO A 237 -10.51 13.26 -6.67
CA PRO A 237 -10.13 12.00 -7.32
C PRO A 237 -9.48 12.20 -8.70
N GLU A 238 -9.98 13.16 -9.50
CA GLU A 238 -9.44 13.46 -10.82
C GLU A 238 -8.03 14.08 -10.74
N THR A 239 -7.77 14.92 -9.72
CA THR A 239 -6.42 15.42 -9.43
C THR A 239 -5.46 14.26 -9.17
N MET A 240 -5.85 13.30 -8.34
CA MET A 240 -5.03 12.11 -8.06
C MET A 240 -4.83 11.24 -9.31
N MET A 241 -5.86 11.05 -10.13
CA MET A 241 -5.75 10.32 -11.41
C MET A 241 -4.75 11.01 -12.35
N ALA A 242 -4.76 12.35 -12.40
CA ALA A 242 -3.80 13.12 -13.19
C ALA A 242 -2.37 12.97 -12.69
N ILE A 243 -2.16 13.00 -11.36
CA ILE A 243 -0.83 12.75 -10.75
C ILE A 243 -0.33 11.34 -11.07
N LEU A 244 -1.19 10.32 -10.96
CA LEU A 244 -0.82 8.95 -11.31
C LEU A 244 -0.48 8.77 -12.79
N ALA A 245 -0.99 9.63 -13.66
CA ALA A 245 -0.73 9.63 -15.11
C ALA A 245 0.45 10.53 -15.53
N ASP A 246 1.12 11.19 -14.57
CA ASP A 246 2.18 12.15 -14.87
C ASP A 246 3.49 11.46 -15.32
N HIS A 247 4.03 11.93 -16.43
CA HIS A 247 5.26 11.41 -17.02
C HIS A 247 6.51 12.19 -16.60
N GLU A 248 6.36 13.48 -16.32
CA GLU A 248 7.51 14.34 -15.95
C GLU A 248 8.12 13.91 -14.61
N SER A 249 7.27 13.55 -13.66
CA SER A 249 7.68 12.98 -12.37
C SER A 249 8.22 11.55 -12.46
N GLY A 250 7.91 10.82 -13.54
CA GLY A 250 8.16 9.39 -13.68
C GLY A 250 7.20 8.50 -12.89
N ILE A 251 6.13 9.05 -12.29
CA ILE A 251 5.10 8.30 -11.53
C ILE A 251 4.32 7.35 -12.46
N CYS A 252 3.97 7.81 -13.68
CA CYS A 252 3.45 6.89 -14.71
C CYS A 252 4.62 6.23 -15.44
N MET A 253 4.95 5.02 -15.05
CA MET A 253 6.15 4.33 -15.51
C MET A 253 5.92 3.56 -16.80
N HIS A 254 6.87 3.68 -17.73
CA HIS A 254 6.91 2.98 -19.01
C HIS A 254 8.31 2.38 -19.24
N GLY A 255 8.39 1.09 -19.53
CA GLY A 255 9.68 0.42 -19.76
C GLY A 255 9.69 -1.04 -19.30
N ALA A 256 10.82 -1.55 -18.87
CA ALA A 256 10.97 -2.89 -18.34
C ALA A 256 10.16 -3.10 -17.05
N PHE A 257 10.08 -2.06 -16.21
CA PHE A 257 9.05 -1.89 -15.22
C PHE A 257 8.02 -0.91 -15.77
N ALA A 258 6.76 -1.22 -15.61
CA ALA A 258 5.65 -0.42 -16.11
C ALA A 258 4.54 -0.32 -15.04
N THR A 259 3.81 0.79 -15.05
CA THR A 259 2.59 0.90 -14.25
C THR A 259 1.55 -0.07 -14.81
N THR A 260 1.42 -1.24 -14.17
CA THR A 260 0.54 -2.34 -14.58
C THR A 260 -0.89 -2.15 -14.12
N ALA A 261 -1.10 -1.40 -13.04
CA ALA A 261 -2.42 -1.06 -12.52
C ALA A 261 -2.38 0.22 -11.67
N SER A 262 -3.52 0.89 -11.57
CA SER A 262 -3.70 2.08 -10.74
C SER A 262 -5.03 2.04 -10.00
N MET A 263 -5.07 2.67 -8.83
CA MET A 263 -6.26 2.78 -7.99
C MET A 263 -6.36 4.21 -7.44
N VAL A 264 -7.59 4.73 -7.41
CA VAL A 264 -7.95 5.93 -6.66
C VAL A 264 -9.17 5.62 -5.82
N SER A 265 -9.19 6.08 -4.57
CA SER A 265 -10.33 5.91 -3.66
C SER A 265 -10.65 7.22 -2.97
N ARG A 266 -11.93 7.57 -2.95
CA ARG A 266 -12.51 8.65 -2.15
C ARG A 266 -13.22 8.02 -0.96
N LEU A 267 -12.79 8.34 0.24
CA LEU A 267 -13.27 7.79 1.49
C LEU A 267 -14.02 8.88 2.25
N ALA A 268 -15.34 8.79 2.24
CA ALA A 268 -16.20 9.79 2.85
C ALA A 268 -16.64 9.36 4.26
N ALA A 269 -16.73 10.32 5.19
CA ALA A 269 -17.08 10.07 6.57
C ALA A 269 -18.53 9.53 6.76
N ASP A 270 -19.40 9.76 5.78
CA ASP A 270 -20.78 9.24 5.74
C ASP A 270 -20.89 7.79 5.23
N GLY A 271 -19.75 7.15 4.91
CA GLY A 271 -19.69 5.79 4.36
C GLY A 271 -19.89 5.71 2.84
N GLY A 272 -20.07 6.84 2.16
CA GLY A 272 -20.20 6.91 0.70
C GLY A 272 -18.83 6.74 -0.02
N HIS A 273 -18.14 5.62 0.23
CA HIS A 273 -16.84 5.33 -0.37
C HIS A 273 -16.97 5.07 -1.86
N GLN A 274 -16.00 5.56 -2.61
CA GLN A 274 -15.93 5.37 -4.06
C GLN A 274 -14.51 4.93 -4.43
N HIS A 275 -14.42 3.92 -5.29
CA HIS A 275 -13.15 3.37 -5.74
C HIS A 275 -13.11 3.33 -7.25
N TRP A 276 -11.96 3.64 -7.85
CA TRP A 276 -11.71 3.54 -9.29
C TRP A 276 -10.42 2.79 -9.50
N MET A 277 -10.41 1.86 -10.44
CA MET A 277 -9.23 1.09 -10.81
C MET A 277 -9.07 1.04 -12.32
N THR A 278 -7.82 0.97 -12.78
CA THR A 278 -7.51 0.59 -14.15
C THR A 278 -7.50 -0.93 -14.23
N GLY A 279 -8.15 -1.51 -15.25
CA GLY A 279 -8.12 -2.95 -15.49
C GLY A 279 -7.01 -3.38 -16.46
N ALA A 280 -6.09 -2.47 -16.78
CA ALA A 280 -4.97 -2.68 -17.70
C ALA A 280 -3.87 -1.64 -17.42
N PRO A 281 -2.64 -1.84 -17.95
CA PRO A 281 -1.50 -0.95 -17.74
C PRO A 281 -1.72 0.47 -18.24
N PHE A 282 -0.90 1.38 -17.72
CA PHE A 282 -0.74 2.78 -18.11
C PHE A 282 -1.96 3.66 -17.83
N PRO A 283 -2.06 4.27 -16.63
CA PRO A 283 -3.15 5.18 -16.26
C PRO A 283 -3.27 6.39 -17.19
N CYS A 284 -2.22 6.78 -17.90
CA CYS A 284 -2.26 7.83 -18.92
C CYS A 284 -3.06 7.46 -20.20
N ARG A 285 -3.40 6.17 -20.39
CA ARG A 285 -4.12 5.66 -21.58
C ARG A 285 -5.34 4.83 -21.20
N THR A 286 -5.33 4.25 -19.98
CA THR A 286 -6.38 3.35 -19.52
C THR A 286 -7.34 4.10 -18.61
N PRO A 287 -8.63 4.14 -18.92
CA PRO A 287 -9.59 4.83 -18.09
C PRO A 287 -9.76 4.14 -16.72
N PHE A 288 -9.85 4.93 -15.67
CA PHE A 288 -10.27 4.49 -14.36
C PHE A 288 -11.77 4.13 -14.39
N LYS A 289 -12.10 2.92 -13.98
CA LYS A 289 -13.47 2.41 -13.91
C LYS A 289 -13.93 2.36 -12.45
N PRO A 290 -15.18 2.76 -12.16
CA PRO A 290 -15.74 2.61 -10.82
C PRO A 290 -15.80 1.13 -10.42
N MET A 291 -15.48 0.86 -9.14
CA MET A 291 -15.43 -0.48 -8.57
C MET A 291 -16.17 -0.51 -7.23
N ASP A 292 -17.18 -1.35 -7.14
CA ASP A 292 -17.84 -1.65 -5.87
C ASP A 292 -17.09 -2.79 -5.17
N VAL A 293 -16.93 -2.69 -3.87
CA VAL A 293 -16.34 -3.75 -3.03
C VAL A 293 -17.32 -4.90 -2.87
N VAL A 294 -18.58 -4.59 -2.63
CA VAL A 294 -19.67 -5.57 -2.52
C VAL A 294 -20.47 -5.53 -3.82
N LEU A 295 -20.69 -6.69 -4.43
CA LEU A 295 -21.60 -6.77 -5.58
C LEU A 295 -23.05 -6.60 -5.12
N PRO A 296 -23.88 -5.91 -5.89
CA PRO A 296 -25.29 -5.71 -5.57
C PRO A 296 -26.08 -7.03 -5.52
#